data_954302a821bec7887cff099dba0a813a
#
_entry.id   954302a821bec7887cff099dba0a813a
#
_cell.length_a   1.000
_cell.length_b   1.000
_cell.length_c   1.000
_cell.angle_alpha   90.00
_cell.angle_beta   90.00
_cell.angle_gamma   90.00
#
_symmetry.space_group_name_H-M   'P 1'
#
loop_
_entity.id
_entity.type
_entity.pdbx_description
1 polymer ?
#
loop_
_entity_poly.entity_id
_entity_poly.type
_entity_poly.pdbx_seq_one_letter_code
_entity_poly.pdbx_strand_id
1 'polypeptide(L)'
;LKKDEKIKTQLKTGNTIGCFYIESPGMRMLLSKLKADDYTRLVAASSIIRPGVSKSGMMQEYIKRFRHPEKRKYTHPKLAKLMAETYGVMVYQEDVLKVAHFFAGLTLEESDILRRGMSWKFKEHNEFHLVKDKFFTNCKKYGYSNEITQEVWRQIESFGNYAFSKGHSASYAVESYQSLYIKAYYPLEYMVATLNNGGGFYNAETYIHEAKVQGGNIHGPCVNNSGRLTKIYDKEIFLGNMTSFGYTADFTSEKHKNRTKFLNECDGVF
;
A
#
# COMPACT_ATOMS: atom_id res chain seq x y z
N LEU A 1 3.37 -14.73 13.24
CA LEU A 1 2.88 -13.40 12.86
C LEU A 1 1.51 -13.47 12.16
N LYS A 2 1.38 -14.20 11.04
CA LYS A 2 0.16 -14.23 10.20
C LYS A 2 -1.10 -14.76 10.90
N LYS A 3 -0.98 -15.49 11.99
CA LYS A 3 -2.09 -16.07 12.77
C LYS A 3 -2.35 -15.34 14.08
N ASP A 4 -1.59 -14.28 14.39
CA ASP A 4 -1.66 -13.54 15.63
C ASP A 4 -2.94 -12.68 15.71
N GLU A 5 -3.71 -12.85 16.77
CA GLU A 5 -5.02 -12.18 16.91
C GLU A 5 -4.91 -10.68 17.20
N LYS A 6 -3.83 -10.23 17.86
CA LYS A 6 -3.60 -8.78 18.07
C LYS A 6 -3.33 -8.10 16.74
N ILE A 7 -2.49 -8.70 15.89
CA ILE A 7 -2.20 -8.19 14.54
C ILE A 7 -3.47 -8.16 13.69
N LYS A 8 -4.25 -9.25 13.69
CA LYS A 8 -5.53 -9.30 12.97
C LYS A 8 -6.49 -8.20 13.42
N THR A 9 -6.54 -7.93 14.72
CA THR A 9 -7.38 -6.87 15.27
C THR A 9 -6.91 -5.49 14.81
N GLN A 10 -5.61 -5.22 14.84
CA GLN A 10 -5.06 -3.95 14.34
C GLN A 10 -5.35 -3.75 12.85
N LEU A 11 -5.21 -4.79 12.03
CA LEU A 11 -5.55 -4.73 10.61
C LEU A 11 -7.04 -4.47 10.39
N LYS A 12 -7.94 -5.20 11.07
CA LYS A 12 -9.40 -5.05 10.96
C LYS A 12 -9.88 -3.66 11.34
N THR A 13 -9.26 -3.06 12.33
CA THR A 13 -9.62 -1.73 12.84
C THR A 13 -8.93 -0.59 12.11
N GLY A 14 -7.89 -0.89 11.31
CA GLY A 14 -7.04 0.13 10.68
C GLY A 14 -6.16 0.87 11.70
N ASN A 15 -5.88 0.27 12.86
CA ASN A 15 -4.98 0.83 13.86
C ASN A 15 -3.51 0.59 13.47
N THR A 16 -3.07 1.26 12.41
CA THR A 16 -1.79 1.00 11.73
C THR A 16 -0.91 2.24 11.59
N ILE A 17 -1.15 3.31 12.39
CA ILE A 17 -0.27 4.50 12.44
C ILE A 17 1.14 4.06 12.85
N GLY A 18 2.14 4.53 12.14
CA GLY A 18 3.55 4.17 12.31
C GLY A 18 3.95 2.87 11.61
N CYS A 19 3.00 2.04 11.16
CA CYS A 19 3.31 0.76 10.54
C CYS A 19 3.71 0.94 9.07
N PHE A 20 4.79 0.29 8.69
CA PHE A 20 5.35 0.34 7.35
C PHE A 20 4.28 0.08 6.29
N TYR A 21 4.20 0.99 5.32
CA TYR A 21 3.37 0.94 4.11
C TYR A 21 1.84 0.95 4.31
N ILE A 22 1.32 0.82 5.54
CA ILE A 22 -0.11 0.64 5.81
C ILE A 22 -0.74 1.73 6.69
N GLU A 23 0.00 2.79 6.96
CA GLU A 23 -0.44 3.85 7.90
C GLU A 23 -1.24 4.98 7.25
N SER A 24 -1.22 5.13 5.90
CA SER A 24 -1.93 6.24 5.25
C SER A 24 -3.45 6.19 5.51
N PRO A 25 -4.14 7.36 5.57
CA PRO A 25 -5.58 7.41 5.84
C PRO A 25 -6.41 6.54 4.90
N GLY A 26 -6.08 6.56 3.60
CA GLY A 26 -6.74 5.75 2.59
C GLY A 26 -6.56 4.25 2.85
N MET A 27 -5.35 3.81 3.19
CA MET A 27 -5.06 2.41 3.50
C MET A 27 -5.77 1.96 4.77
N ARG A 28 -5.71 2.75 5.84
CA ARG A 28 -6.40 2.47 7.11
C ARG A 28 -7.91 2.30 6.91
N MET A 29 -8.52 3.22 6.15
CA MET A 29 -9.93 3.13 5.80
C MET A 29 -10.23 1.87 4.96
N LEU A 30 -9.38 1.52 4.01
CA LEU A 30 -9.56 0.33 3.17
C LEU A 30 -9.46 -0.96 3.99
N LEU A 31 -8.44 -1.08 4.84
CA LEU A 31 -8.26 -2.23 5.73
C LEU A 31 -9.49 -2.44 6.63
N SER A 32 -10.00 -1.36 7.22
CA SER A 32 -11.22 -1.40 8.03
C SER A 32 -12.46 -1.79 7.20
N LYS A 33 -12.62 -1.25 5.98
CA LYS A 33 -13.72 -1.63 5.07
C LYS A 33 -13.66 -3.09 4.64
N LEU A 34 -12.46 -3.62 4.42
CA LEU A 34 -12.25 -5.02 4.06
C LEU A 34 -12.28 -5.94 5.29
N LYS A 35 -12.29 -5.41 6.53
CA LYS A 35 -12.06 -6.19 7.74
C LYS A 35 -10.86 -7.14 7.54
N ALA A 36 -9.77 -6.57 6.99
CA ALA A 36 -8.60 -7.36 6.62
C ALA A 36 -8.01 -8.03 7.86
N ASP A 37 -7.94 -9.36 7.86
CA ASP A 37 -7.44 -10.16 8.98
C ASP A 37 -6.47 -11.24 8.53
N ASP A 38 -6.10 -11.25 7.26
CA ASP A 38 -5.13 -12.18 6.73
C ASP A 38 -4.15 -11.50 5.77
N TYR A 39 -3.06 -12.23 5.51
CA TYR A 39 -1.98 -11.79 4.64
C TYR A 39 -2.43 -11.53 3.20
N THR A 40 -3.26 -12.39 2.66
CA THR A 40 -3.71 -12.29 1.26
C THR A 40 -4.55 -11.03 1.03
N ARG A 41 -5.42 -10.70 1.99
CA ARG A 41 -6.20 -9.46 1.95
C ARG A 41 -5.33 -8.22 2.08
N LEU A 42 -4.28 -8.27 2.91
CA LEU A 42 -3.33 -7.17 3.01
C LEU A 42 -2.58 -6.96 1.69
N VAL A 43 -2.10 -8.04 1.06
CA VAL A 43 -1.46 -7.99 -0.27
C VAL A 43 -2.40 -7.38 -1.32
N ALA A 44 -3.66 -7.79 -1.35
CA ALA A 44 -4.65 -7.23 -2.26
C ALA A 44 -4.94 -5.74 -1.95
N ALA A 45 -5.15 -5.39 -0.66
CA ALA A 45 -5.40 -4.01 -0.23
C ALA A 45 -4.27 -3.08 -0.68
N SER A 46 -3.02 -3.47 -0.50
CA SER A 46 -1.85 -2.67 -0.90
C SER A 46 -1.76 -2.44 -2.42
N SER A 47 -2.37 -3.32 -3.20
CA SER A 47 -2.38 -3.22 -4.67
C SER A 47 -3.55 -2.39 -5.20
N ILE A 48 -4.72 -2.42 -4.54
CA ILE A 48 -5.92 -1.70 -5.00
C ILE A 48 -6.03 -0.25 -4.53
N ILE A 49 -5.25 0.17 -3.52
CA ILE A 49 -5.30 1.52 -2.94
C ILE A 49 -4.74 2.61 -3.87
N ARG A 50 -4.35 2.29 -5.07
CA ARG A 50 -3.66 3.19 -5.98
C ARG A 50 -4.61 4.11 -6.74
N PRO A 51 -4.18 5.34 -7.10
CA PRO A 51 -5.05 6.34 -7.73
C PRO A 51 -5.76 5.85 -9.00
N GLY A 52 -5.07 5.10 -9.86
CA GLY A 52 -5.65 4.57 -11.10
C GLY A 52 -6.72 3.50 -10.87
N VAL A 53 -6.43 2.53 -9.99
CA VAL A 53 -7.37 1.47 -9.61
C VAL A 53 -8.59 2.05 -8.88
N SER A 54 -8.38 3.07 -8.06
CA SER A 54 -9.47 3.77 -7.38
C SER A 54 -10.37 4.54 -8.36
N LYS A 55 -9.78 5.25 -9.33
CA LYS A 55 -10.54 6.00 -10.35
C LYS A 55 -11.30 5.11 -11.33
N SER A 56 -10.80 3.92 -11.63
CA SER A 56 -11.45 2.98 -12.55
C SER A 56 -12.68 2.28 -11.96
N GLY A 57 -12.98 2.46 -10.68
CA GLY A 57 -14.05 1.76 -9.97
C GLY A 57 -13.69 0.33 -9.52
N MET A 58 -12.53 -0.17 -9.85
CA MET A 58 -12.12 -1.55 -9.52
C MET A 58 -11.98 -1.77 -8.00
N MET A 59 -11.53 -0.77 -7.25
CA MET A 59 -11.47 -0.84 -5.78
C MET A 59 -12.86 -1.03 -5.18
N GLN A 60 -13.84 -0.27 -5.64
CA GLN A 60 -15.23 -0.38 -5.20
C GLN A 60 -15.82 -1.74 -5.54
N GLU A 61 -15.55 -2.22 -6.74
CA GLU A 61 -16.03 -3.55 -7.19
C GLU A 61 -15.38 -4.68 -6.39
N TYR A 62 -14.08 -4.58 -6.08
CA TYR A 62 -13.39 -5.53 -5.20
C TYR A 62 -14.03 -5.57 -3.81
N ILE A 63 -14.24 -4.41 -3.18
CA ILE A 63 -14.87 -4.31 -1.86
C ILE A 63 -16.29 -4.89 -1.88
N LYS A 64 -17.07 -4.55 -2.91
CA LYS A 64 -18.44 -5.06 -3.10
C LYS A 64 -18.47 -6.57 -3.22
N ARG A 65 -17.63 -7.15 -4.08
CA ARG A 65 -17.54 -8.61 -4.30
C ARG A 65 -17.00 -9.33 -3.07
N PHE A 66 -16.12 -8.70 -2.32
CA PHE A 66 -15.66 -9.22 -1.04
C PHE A 66 -16.79 -9.30 -0.01
N ARG A 67 -17.53 -8.19 0.16
CA ARG A 67 -18.58 -8.07 1.18
C ARG A 67 -19.85 -8.84 0.86
N HIS A 68 -20.15 -8.99 -0.42
CA HIS A 68 -21.38 -9.56 -0.94
C HIS A 68 -21.07 -10.69 -1.93
N PRO A 69 -20.65 -11.86 -1.45
CA PRO A 69 -20.36 -13.01 -2.32
C PRO A 69 -21.52 -13.39 -3.24
N GLU A 70 -22.75 -13.22 -2.75
CA GLU A 70 -23.99 -13.49 -3.47
C GLU A 70 -24.25 -12.54 -4.65
N LYS A 71 -23.60 -11.36 -4.64
CA LYS A 71 -23.74 -10.35 -5.71
C LYS A 71 -22.62 -10.40 -6.73
N ARG A 72 -21.71 -11.38 -6.64
CA ARG A 72 -20.60 -11.52 -7.59
C ARG A 72 -21.11 -11.85 -8.97
N LYS A 73 -20.92 -10.93 -9.90
CA LYS A 73 -21.18 -11.15 -11.32
C LYS A 73 -19.84 -11.14 -12.05
N TYR A 74 -19.62 -12.14 -12.88
CA TYR A 74 -18.40 -12.27 -13.67
C TYR A 74 -18.73 -12.06 -15.14
N THR A 75 -17.91 -11.28 -15.81
CA THR A 75 -18.06 -11.03 -17.27
C THR A 75 -17.96 -12.33 -18.06
N HIS A 76 -17.16 -13.29 -17.59
CA HIS A 76 -17.03 -14.60 -18.19
C HIS A 76 -16.56 -15.65 -17.14
N PRO A 77 -17.02 -16.94 -17.19
CA PRO A 77 -16.62 -17.98 -16.24
C PRO A 77 -15.10 -18.22 -16.15
N LYS A 78 -14.38 -18.10 -17.27
CA LYS A 78 -12.90 -18.18 -17.26
C LYS A 78 -12.27 -17.13 -16.36
N LEU A 79 -12.78 -15.89 -16.35
CA LEU A 79 -12.25 -14.80 -15.50
C LEU A 79 -12.47 -15.11 -14.01
N ALA A 80 -13.60 -15.73 -13.67
CA ALA A 80 -13.85 -16.18 -12.30
C ALA A 80 -12.79 -17.18 -11.82
N LYS A 81 -12.37 -18.09 -12.70
CA LYS A 81 -11.31 -19.08 -12.38
C LYS A 81 -9.92 -18.46 -12.33
N LEU A 82 -9.57 -17.64 -13.32
CA LEU A 82 -8.24 -17.02 -13.44
C LEU A 82 -7.93 -16.07 -12.28
N MET A 83 -8.95 -15.37 -11.79
CA MET A 83 -8.84 -14.35 -10.73
C MET A 83 -9.68 -14.72 -9.51
N ALA A 84 -9.70 -16.00 -9.11
CA ALA A 84 -10.47 -16.49 -7.97
C ALA A 84 -10.09 -15.80 -6.66
N GLU A 85 -8.79 -15.55 -6.42
CA GLU A 85 -8.27 -14.86 -5.24
C GLU A 85 -8.78 -13.42 -5.11
N THR A 86 -9.06 -12.77 -6.22
CA THR A 86 -9.47 -11.36 -6.30
C THR A 86 -10.91 -11.20 -6.74
N TYR A 87 -11.69 -12.28 -6.62
CA TYR A 87 -13.13 -12.31 -6.92
C TYR A 87 -13.45 -11.88 -8.36
N GLY A 88 -12.55 -12.18 -9.29
CA GLY A 88 -12.66 -11.82 -10.70
C GLY A 88 -12.38 -10.35 -11.00
N VAL A 89 -11.75 -9.62 -10.09
CA VAL A 89 -11.25 -8.26 -10.31
C VAL A 89 -9.76 -8.31 -10.61
N MET A 90 -9.30 -7.63 -11.64
CA MET A 90 -7.87 -7.48 -11.90
C MET A 90 -7.25 -6.61 -10.82
N VAL A 91 -6.26 -7.14 -10.09
CA VAL A 91 -5.59 -6.47 -8.98
C VAL A 91 -4.08 -6.37 -9.22
N TYR A 92 -3.51 -7.36 -9.89
CA TYR A 92 -2.06 -7.49 -10.08
C TYR A 92 -1.66 -7.41 -11.56
N GLN A 93 -0.41 -7.04 -11.82
CA GLN A 93 0.14 -7.10 -13.17
C GLN A 93 0.05 -8.52 -13.75
N GLU A 94 0.25 -9.51 -12.90
CA GLU A 94 0.14 -10.91 -13.26
C GLU A 94 -1.29 -11.32 -13.69
N ASP A 95 -2.32 -10.59 -13.25
CA ASP A 95 -3.69 -10.86 -13.70
C ASP A 95 -3.87 -10.46 -15.16
N VAL A 96 -3.22 -9.37 -15.60
CA VAL A 96 -3.20 -8.98 -17.03
C VAL A 96 -2.54 -10.08 -17.86
N LEU A 97 -1.38 -10.60 -17.40
CA LEU A 97 -0.70 -11.71 -18.08
C LEU A 97 -1.58 -12.95 -18.18
N LYS A 98 -2.22 -13.35 -17.06
CA LYS A 98 -3.13 -14.50 -17.04
C LYS A 98 -4.30 -14.34 -18.00
N VAL A 99 -4.92 -13.17 -18.02
CA VAL A 99 -6.05 -12.90 -18.89
C VAL A 99 -5.60 -12.86 -20.34
N ALA A 100 -4.50 -12.19 -20.66
CA ALA A 100 -3.97 -12.14 -22.01
C ALA A 100 -3.63 -13.55 -22.54
N HIS A 101 -2.96 -14.37 -21.74
CA HIS A 101 -2.56 -15.71 -22.12
C HIS A 101 -3.72 -16.71 -22.12
N PHE A 102 -4.38 -16.91 -21.00
CA PHE A 102 -5.38 -17.98 -20.87
C PHE A 102 -6.76 -17.61 -21.41
N PHE A 103 -7.15 -16.35 -21.39
CA PHE A 103 -8.45 -15.93 -21.94
C PHE A 103 -8.36 -15.67 -23.44
N ALA A 104 -7.39 -14.86 -23.88
CA ALA A 104 -7.24 -14.46 -25.28
C ALA A 104 -6.25 -15.31 -26.09
N GLY A 105 -5.56 -16.28 -25.46
CA GLY A 105 -4.66 -17.20 -26.17
C GLY A 105 -3.41 -16.53 -26.76
N LEU A 106 -2.96 -15.44 -26.16
CA LEU A 106 -1.68 -14.82 -26.50
C LEU A 106 -0.52 -15.66 -25.96
N THR A 107 0.64 -15.60 -26.58
CA THR A 107 1.86 -16.18 -25.98
C THR A 107 2.25 -15.42 -24.72
N LEU A 108 3.13 -15.97 -23.90
CA LEU A 108 3.63 -15.27 -22.71
C LEU A 108 4.38 -13.99 -23.07
N GLU A 109 5.15 -14.02 -24.16
CA GLU A 109 5.88 -12.88 -24.71
C GLU A 109 4.93 -11.76 -25.15
N GLU A 110 3.88 -12.09 -25.91
CA GLU A 110 2.85 -11.15 -26.31
C GLU A 110 2.07 -10.59 -25.11
N SER A 111 1.80 -11.43 -24.13
CA SER A 111 1.15 -11.00 -22.89
C SER A 111 2.04 -10.01 -22.11
N ASP A 112 3.35 -10.19 -22.13
CA ASP A 112 4.29 -9.26 -21.50
C ASP A 112 4.40 -7.94 -22.30
N ILE A 113 4.38 -7.99 -23.63
CA ILE A 113 4.28 -6.79 -24.48
C ILE A 113 3.01 -6.02 -24.11
N LEU A 114 1.87 -6.72 -23.97
CA LEU A 114 0.63 -6.10 -23.54
C LEU A 114 0.76 -5.44 -22.17
N ARG A 115 1.31 -6.15 -21.19
CA ARG A 115 1.53 -5.63 -19.83
C ARG A 115 2.42 -4.37 -19.82
N ARG A 116 3.54 -4.40 -20.56
CA ARG A 116 4.45 -3.24 -20.69
C ARG A 116 3.81 -2.10 -21.46
N GLY A 117 3.08 -2.40 -22.52
CA GLY A 117 2.36 -1.44 -23.37
C GLY A 117 1.25 -0.68 -22.63
N MET A 118 0.86 -1.14 -21.43
CA MET A 118 -0.06 -0.40 -20.57
C MET A 118 0.55 0.91 -20.01
N SER A 119 1.86 1.11 -20.05
CA SER A 119 2.46 2.39 -19.67
C SER A 119 2.48 3.35 -20.89
N TRP A 120 2.30 4.65 -20.64
CA TRP A 120 2.24 5.68 -21.67
C TRP A 120 3.41 5.62 -22.68
N LYS A 121 4.61 5.25 -22.19
CA LYS A 121 5.82 5.21 -23.02
C LYS A 121 5.83 4.11 -24.08
N PHE A 122 5.02 3.07 -23.93
CA PHE A 122 5.01 1.90 -24.82
C PHE A 122 3.75 1.80 -25.69
N LYS A 123 2.71 2.64 -25.43
CA LYS A 123 1.47 2.60 -26.23
C LYS A 123 1.67 2.98 -27.70
N GLU A 124 2.71 3.74 -28.01
CA GLU A 124 3.02 4.21 -29.38
C GLU A 124 3.80 3.19 -30.21
N HIS A 125 4.24 2.06 -29.60
CA HIS A 125 4.99 1.04 -30.34
C HIS A 125 4.05 0.17 -31.18
N ASN A 126 4.44 -0.07 -32.44
CA ASN A 126 3.70 -0.94 -33.37
C ASN A 126 3.42 -2.33 -32.80
N GLU A 127 4.33 -2.90 -32.02
CA GLU A 127 4.15 -4.21 -31.39
C GLU A 127 2.92 -4.27 -30.49
N PHE A 128 2.65 -3.20 -29.73
CA PHE A 128 1.45 -3.13 -28.87
C PHE A 128 0.16 -3.21 -29.67
N HIS A 129 0.10 -2.49 -30.80
CA HIS A 129 -1.07 -2.50 -31.68
C HIS A 129 -1.30 -3.88 -32.30
N LEU A 130 -0.24 -4.54 -32.76
CA LEU A 130 -0.32 -5.90 -33.31
C LEU A 130 -0.85 -6.91 -32.26
N VAL A 131 -0.34 -6.81 -31.04
CA VAL A 131 -0.80 -7.69 -29.94
C VAL A 131 -2.25 -7.38 -29.55
N LYS A 132 -2.65 -6.12 -29.56
CA LYS A 132 -4.05 -5.72 -29.37
C LYS A 132 -4.96 -6.35 -30.41
N ASP A 133 -4.65 -6.21 -31.68
CA ASP A 133 -5.45 -6.77 -32.78
C ASP A 133 -5.53 -8.29 -32.70
N LYS A 134 -4.44 -8.94 -32.34
CA LYS A 134 -4.41 -10.38 -32.09
C LYS A 134 -5.27 -10.80 -30.91
N PHE A 135 -5.32 -10.01 -29.84
CA PHE A 135 -6.22 -10.24 -28.71
C PHE A 135 -7.68 -10.30 -29.15
N PHE A 136 -8.15 -9.30 -29.90
CA PHE A 136 -9.51 -9.26 -30.41
C PHE A 136 -9.79 -10.39 -31.42
N THR A 137 -8.88 -10.66 -32.32
CA THR A 137 -8.97 -11.73 -33.33
C THR A 137 -9.12 -13.10 -32.66
N ASN A 138 -8.28 -13.38 -31.66
CA ASN A 138 -8.32 -14.63 -30.91
C ASN A 138 -9.62 -14.78 -30.13
N CYS A 139 -10.07 -13.71 -29.44
CA CYS A 139 -11.32 -13.71 -28.71
C CYS A 139 -12.52 -14.03 -29.62
N LYS A 140 -12.55 -13.43 -30.81
CA LYS A 140 -13.56 -13.75 -31.84
C LYS A 140 -13.47 -15.20 -32.29
N LYS A 141 -12.27 -15.73 -32.51
CA LYS A 141 -12.05 -17.14 -32.87
C LYS A 141 -12.51 -18.11 -31.80
N TYR A 142 -12.42 -17.73 -30.51
CA TYR A 142 -12.91 -18.52 -29.38
C TYR A 142 -14.42 -18.39 -29.16
N GLY A 143 -15.12 -17.63 -29.97
CA GLY A 143 -16.59 -17.45 -29.89
C GLY A 143 -17.03 -16.51 -28.79
N TYR A 144 -16.15 -15.66 -28.25
CA TYR A 144 -16.56 -14.65 -27.28
C TYR A 144 -17.33 -13.51 -28.00
N SER A 145 -18.37 -13.02 -27.36
CA SER A 145 -19.10 -11.88 -27.90
C SER A 145 -18.24 -10.62 -27.87
N ASN A 146 -18.57 -9.67 -28.75
CA ASN A 146 -17.86 -8.40 -28.83
C ASN A 146 -17.94 -7.62 -27.51
N GLU A 147 -19.12 -7.65 -26.86
CA GLU A 147 -19.34 -6.97 -25.58
C GLU A 147 -18.43 -7.53 -24.46
N ILE A 148 -18.31 -8.87 -24.38
CA ILE A 148 -17.42 -9.52 -23.43
C ILE A 148 -15.97 -9.15 -23.70
N THR A 149 -15.56 -9.21 -24.97
CA THR A 149 -14.18 -8.92 -25.37
C THR A 149 -13.80 -7.47 -25.08
N GLN A 150 -14.69 -6.53 -25.41
CA GLN A 150 -14.47 -5.10 -25.14
C GLN A 150 -14.45 -4.80 -23.64
N GLU A 151 -15.33 -5.41 -22.86
CA GLU A 151 -15.33 -5.20 -21.41
C GLU A 151 -14.05 -5.74 -20.76
N VAL A 152 -13.55 -6.92 -21.17
CA VAL A 152 -12.28 -7.46 -20.70
C VAL A 152 -11.12 -6.55 -21.10
N TRP A 153 -11.13 -6.05 -22.34
CA TRP A 153 -10.12 -5.11 -22.81
C TRP A 153 -10.16 -3.80 -22.01
N ARG A 154 -11.34 -3.24 -21.76
CA ARG A 154 -11.53 -2.05 -20.93
C ARG A 154 -10.93 -2.23 -19.52
N GLN A 155 -11.15 -3.41 -18.92
CA GLN A 155 -10.55 -3.74 -17.62
C GLN A 155 -9.02 -3.75 -17.72
N ILE A 156 -8.44 -4.37 -18.74
CA ILE A 156 -7.01 -4.37 -18.99
C ILE A 156 -6.49 -2.92 -19.15
N GLU A 157 -7.12 -2.10 -19.98
CA GLU A 157 -6.71 -0.71 -20.21
C GLU A 157 -6.79 0.16 -18.95
N SER A 158 -7.83 -0.02 -18.14
CA SER A 158 -8.00 0.72 -16.89
C SER A 158 -6.89 0.42 -15.86
N PHE A 159 -6.22 -0.71 -16.03
CA PHE A 159 -5.13 -1.18 -15.19
C PHE A 159 -3.76 -0.58 -15.58
N GLY A 160 -3.68 0.05 -16.74
CA GLY A 160 -2.47 0.28 -17.53
C GLY A 160 -1.37 1.10 -16.93
N ASN A 161 -1.59 2.09 -16.08
CA ASN A 161 -0.50 2.94 -15.57
C ASN A 161 -0.19 2.71 -14.08
N TYR A 162 -0.93 1.84 -13.42
CA TYR A 162 -0.96 1.76 -11.96
C TYR A 162 -0.88 0.32 -11.42
N ALA A 163 -0.67 -0.63 -12.30
CA ALA A 163 -0.55 -2.04 -11.93
C ALA A 163 0.71 -2.29 -11.08
N PHE A 164 0.54 -3.10 -10.04
CA PHE A 164 1.61 -3.48 -9.16
C PHE A 164 1.85 -4.98 -9.23
N SER A 165 3.10 -5.41 -9.18
CA SER A 165 3.38 -6.83 -9.13
C SER A 165 2.93 -7.42 -7.80
N LYS A 166 2.33 -8.59 -7.84
CA LYS A 166 1.91 -9.33 -6.64
C LYS A 166 3.11 -9.64 -5.74
N GLY A 167 4.26 -9.95 -6.35
CA GLY A 167 5.49 -10.23 -5.63
C GLY A 167 5.94 -9.06 -4.76
N HIS A 168 5.93 -7.84 -5.31
CA HIS A 168 6.29 -6.64 -4.57
C HIS A 168 5.29 -6.35 -3.43
N SER A 169 3.98 -6.44 -3.71
CA SER A 169 2.96 -6.29 -2.67
C SER A 169 3.08 -7.34 -1.57
N ALA A 170 3.47 -8.57 -1.92
CA ALA A 170 3.70 -9.65 -0.97
C ALA A 170 4.92 -9.38 -0.08
N SER A 171 6.04 -8.89 -0.63
CA SER A 171 7.22 -8.52 0.16
C SER A 171 6.87 -7.43 1.17
N TYR A 172 6.23 -6.35 0.73
CA TYR A 172 5.83 -5.25 1.58
C TYR A 172 4.83 -5.66 2.67
N ALA A 173 3.94 -6.59 2.36
CA ALA A 173 3.04 -7.14 3.37
C ALA A 173 3.77 -7.91 4.48
N VAL A 174 4.92 -8.55 4.20
CA VAL A 174 5.74 -9.17 5.24
C VAL A 174 6.28 -8.12 6.21
N GLU A 175 6.86 -7.04 5.68
CA GLU A 175 7.39 -5.93 6.50
C GLU A 175 6.27 -5.22 7.28
N SER A 176 5.10 -5.06 6.67
CA SER A 176 3.90 -4.53 7.35
C SER A 176 3.50 -5.42 8.54
N TYR A 177 3.54 -6.75 8.40
CA TYR A 177 3.25 -7.67 9.50
C TYR A 177 4.30 -7.62 10.61
N GLN A 178 5.58 -7.44 10.25
CA GLN A 178 6.66 -7.27 11.23
C GLN A 178 6.46 -5.97 12.03
N SER A 179 6.18 -4.86 11.36
CA SER A 179 5.92 -3.58 12.02
C SER A 179 4.68 -3.63 12.92
N LEU A 180 3.60 -4.28 12.46
CA LEU A 180 2.41 -4.52 13.27
C LEU A 180 2.69 -5.35 14.53
N TYR A 181 3.52 -6.38 14.40
CA TYR A 181 3.90 -7.19 15.56
C TYR A 181 4.63 -6.37 16.60
N ILE A 182 5.63 -5.59 16.19
CA ILE A 182 6.38 -4.75 17.12
C ILE A 182 5.42 -3.73 17.77
N LYS A 183 4.57 -3.07 17.00
CA LYS A 183 3.56 -2.15 17.53
C LYS A 183 2.59 -2.82 18.51
N ALA A 184 2.18 -4.07 18.24
CA ALA A 184 1.22 -4.79 19.08
C ALA A 184 1.77 -5.20 20.46
N TYR A 185 3.07 -5.45 20.55
CA TYR A 185 3.71 -6.00 21.73
C TYR A 185 4.64 -5.02 22.43
N TYR A 186 5.17 -4.04 21.69
CA TYR A 186 6.11 -3.01 22.17
C TYR A 186 5.69 -1.63 21.63
N PRO A 187 4.45 -1.18 21.93
CA PRO A 187 3.87 0.00 21.27
C PRO A 187 4.65 1.29 21.51
N LEU A 188 5.15 1.51 22.72
CA LEU A 188 5.84 2.74 23.07
C LEU A 188 7.25 2.77 22.50
N GLU A 189 7.99 1.68 22.60
CA GLU A 189 9.33 1.52 21.98
C GLU A 189 9.23 1.66 20.47
N TYR A 190 8.19 1.13 19.87
CA TYR A 190 7.93 1.24 18.43
C TYR A 190 7.68 2.70 18.01
N MET A 191 6.88 3.46 18.78
CA MET A 191 6.65 4.87 18.51
C MET A 191 7.92 5.71 18.69
N VAL A 192 8.71 5.43 19.72
CA VAL A 192 10.01 6.08 19.92
C VAL A 192 10.96 5.80 18.76
N ALA A 193 11.05 4.54 18.30
CA ALA A 193 11.85 4.19 17.14
C ALA A 193 11.35 4.90 15.87
N THR A 194 10.03 4.99 15.66
CA THR A 194 9.43 5.71 14.53
C THR A 194 9.79 7.19 14.54
N LEU A 195 9.70 7.84 15.71
CA LEU A 195 10.07 9.25 15.89
C LEU A 195 11.55 9.48 15.60
N ASN A 196 12.41 8.62 16.10
CA ASN A 196 13.87 8.73 15.95
C ASN A 196 14.34 8.49 14.50
N ASN A 197 13.55 7.79 13.69
CA ASN A 197 13.83 7.55 12.28
C ASN A 197 13.09 8.52 11.34
N GLY A 198 12.57 9.63 11.86
CA GLY A 198 11.95 10.68 11.05
C GLY A 198 10.48 10.43 10.72
N GLY A 199 9.87 9.38 11.28
CA GLY A 199 8.47 9.05 11.01
C GLY A 199 8.27 8.36 9.65
N GLY A 200 7.08 8.54 9.09
CA GLY A 200 6.69 7.98 7.79
C GLY A 200 5.73 8.94 7.08
N PHE A 201 4.46 8.55 6.94
CA PHE A 201 3.44 9.34 6.24
C PHE A 201 3.04 10.62 6.98
N TYR A 202 3.05 10.58 8.30
CA TYR A 202 2.59 11.70 9.14
C TYR A 202 3.75 12.54 9.67
N ASN A 203 3.42 13.72 10.20
CA ASN A 203 4.36 14.54 10.97
C ASN A 203 4.58 13.95 12.39
N ALA A 204 5.61 14.43 13.07
CA ALA A 204 5.98 13.96 14.41
C ALA A 204 4.83 14.08 15.43
N GLU A 205 4.02 15.13 15.33
CA GLU A 205 2.88 15.38 16.22
C GLU A 205 1.90 14.19 16.24
N THR A 206 1.61 13.60 15.07
CA THR A 206 0.72 12.44 14.97
C THR A 206 1.30 11.22 15.68
N TYR A 207 2.58 10.97 15.56
CA TYR A 207 3.24 9.84 16.25
C TYR A 207 3.35 10.06 17.75
N ILE A 208 3.57 11.31 18.19
CA ILE A 208 3.52 11.68 19.61
C ILE A 208 2.12 11.45 20.18
N HIS A 209 1.09 11.86 19.44
CA HIS A 209 -0.29 11.59 19.83
C HIS A 209 -0.58 10.09 19.90
N GLU A 210 -0.13 9.32 18.92
CA GLU A 210 -0.29 7.85 18.92
C GLU A 210 0.41 7.23 20.14
N ALA A 211 1.62 7.68 20.49
CA ALA A 211 2.32 7.21 21.69
C ALA A 211 1.51 7.51 22.97
N LYS A 212 0.88 8.69 23.08
CA LYS A 212 -0.03 9.00 24.21
C LYS A 212 -1.22 8.06 24.26
N VAL A 213 -1.88 7.80 23.13
CA VAL A 213 -3.01 6.88 23.02
C VAL A 213 -2.61 5.45 23.43
N GLN A 214 -1.35 5.06 23.18
CA GLN A 214 -0.80 3.77 23.61
C GLN A 214 -0.38 3.75 25.09
N GLY A 215 -0.60 4.82 25.84
CA GLY A 215 -0.36 4.91 27.27
C GLY A 215 1.01 5.48 27.68
N GLY A 216 1.75 6.10 26.75
CA GLY A 216 2.98 6.81 27.04
C GLY A 216 2.75 8.17 27.70
N ASN A 217 3.54 8.49 28.72
CA ASN A 217 3.63 9.81 29.30
C ASN A 217 4.71 10.62 28.57
N ILE A 218 4.31 11.68 27.86
CA ILE A 218 5.20 12.39 26.94
C ILE A 218 5.70 13.69 27.59
N HIS A 219 7.00 13.78 27.70
CA HIS A 219 7.70 14.99 28.15
C HIS A 219 8.29 15.74 26.93
N GLY A 220 8.09 17.03 26.89
CA GLY A 220 8.73 17.90 25.91
C GLY A 220 10.25 17.90 26.04
N PRO A 221 10.98 18.44 25.05
CA PRO A 221 12.43 18.58 25.14
C PRO A 221 12.83 19.35 26.38
N CYS A 222 13.74 18.78 27.15
CA CYS A 222 14.24 19.34 28.41
C CYS A 222 15.74 19.18 28.48
N VAL A 223 16.46 20.26 28.83
CA VAL A 223 17.91 20.29 28.93
C VAL A 223 18.48 19.23 29.89
N ASN A 224 17.71 18.89 30.96
CA ASN A 224 18.14 17.94 31.96
C ASN A 224 17.88 16.47 31.62
N ASN A 225 16.82 16.20 30.78
CA ASN A 225 16.32 14.83 30.59
C ASN A 225 16.34 14.36 29.13
N SER A 226 16.33 15.30 28.18
CA SER A 226 16.30 14.96 26.76
C SER A 226 17.71 14.84 26.20
N GLY A 227 17.91 13.87 25.30
CA GLY A 227 19.11 13.78 24.47
C GLY A 227 18.81 14.21 23.04
N ARG A 228 19.75 13.92 22.15
CA ARG A 228 19.56 14.13 20.70
C ARG A 228 18.36 13.33 20.17
N LEU A 229 18.24 12.09 20.59
CA LEU A 229 17.15 11.19 20.23
C LEU A 229 16.11 11.12 21.36
N THR A 230 14.87 10.83 20.99
CA THR A 230 13.81 10.49 21.93
C THR A 230 14.17 9.23 22.70
N LYS A 231 13.98 9.24 24.02
CA LYS A 231 14.27 8.11 24.92
C LYS A 231 13.00 7.67 25.61
N ILE A 232 12.97 6.42 26.04
CA ILE A 232 11.91 5.86 26.84
C ILE A 232 12.50 5.16 28.08
N TYR A 233 11.88 5.40 29.23
CA TYR A 233 12.15 4.71 30.49
C TYR A 233 10.81 4.29 31.07
N ASP A 234 10.53 2.99 31.06
CA ASP A 234 9.21 2.44 31.33
C ASP A 234 8.15 3.07 30.42
N LYS A 235 7.23 3.87 30.93
CA LYS A 235 6.21 4.60 30.15
C LYS A 235 6.52 6.07 29.93
N GLU A 236 7.62 6.56 30.51
CA GLU A 236 8.05 7.95 30.40
C GLU A 236 8.86 8.14 29.11
N ILE A 237 8.37 8.97 28.21
CA ILE A 237 8.99 9.27 26.91
C ILE A 237 9.48 10.71 26.93
N PHE A 238 10.79 10.87 26.84
CA PHE A 238 11.45 12.17 26.76
C PHE A 238 11.79 12.47 25.31
N LEU A 239 11.10 13.45 24.72
CA LEU A 239 11.32 13.83 23.33
C LEU A 239 12.73 14.39 23.16
N GLY A 240 13.42 13.88 22.15
CA GLY A 240 14.74 14.38 21.75
C GLY A 240 14.67 15.70 20.99
N ASN A 241 15.78 16.44 20.96
CA ASN A 241 15.86 17.72 20.27
C ASN A 241 15.52 17.63 18.79
N MET A 242 15.84 16.52 18.14
CA MET A 242 15.51 16.28 16.72
C MET A 242 14.03 16.01 16.45
N THR A 243 13.31 15.47 17.42
CA THR A 243 11.88 15.14 17.27
C THR A 243 10.99 16.38 17.21
N SER A 244 11.38 17.44 17.92
CA SER A 244 10.57 18.67 18.07
C SER A 244 10.49 19.51 16.80
N PHE A 245 11.36 19.30 15.84
CA PHE A 245 11.52 20.18 14.68
C PHE A 245 11.03 19.59 13.35
N GLY A 246 10.35 18.47 13.36
CA GLY A 246 9.79 17.84 12.14
C GLY A 246 10.83 17.74 11.02
N TYR A 247 11.33 16.57 10.72
CA TYR A 247 12.27 16.36 9.62
C TYR A 247 11.55 16.52 8.29
N THR A 248 11.58 17.73 7.71
CA THR A 248 11.42 17.88 6.28
C THR A 248 12.81 17.89 5.66
N ALA A 249 13.05 17.06 4.68
CA ALA A 249 14.35 16.89 4.00
C ALA A 249 14.75 18.12 3.14
N ASP A 250 14.23 19.29 3.42
CA ASP A 250 14.59 20.51 2.73
C ASP A 250 15.77 21.20 3.44
N PHE A 251 16.96 20.72 3.09
CA PHE A 251 18.24 21.24 3.59
C PHE A 251 18.56 22.66 3.11
N THR A 252 17.75 23.26 2.27
CA THR A 252 18.00 24.57 1.66
C THR A 252 17.21 25.71 2.30
N SER A 253 16.20 25.40 3.13
CA SER A 253 15.34 26.40 3.73
C SER A 253 16.02 27.16 4.86
N GLU A 254 15.63 28.40 5.04
CA GLU A 254 16.09 29.27 6.14
C GLU A 254 15.75 28.68 7.53
N LYS A 255 14.64 27.94 7.62
CA LYS A 255 14.25 27.14 8.78
C LYS A 255 15.30 26.10 9.14
N HIS A 256 15.95 25.47 8.13
CA HIS A 256 16.99 24.48 8.37
C HIS A 256 18.26 25.10 8.93
N LYS A 257 18.67 26.27 8.41
CA LYS A 257 19.84 27.01 8.92
C LYS A 257 19.67 27.40 10.39
N ASN A 258 18.50 27.94 10.73
CA ASN A 258 18.19 28.32 12.11
C ASN A 258 18.14 27.09 13.05
N ARG A 259 17.67 25.96 12.55
CA ARG A 259 17.63 24.69 13.26
C ARG A 259 19.03 24.10 13.52
N THR A 260 19.89 24.11 12.50
CA THR A 260 21.28 23.66 12.65
C THR A 260 22.02 24.51 13.69
N LYS A 261 21.77 25.83 13.70
CA LYS A 261 22.31 26.73 14.70
C LYS A 261 21.81 26.39 16.10
N PHE A 262 20.50 26.16 16.27
CA PHE A 262 19.92 25.76 17.55
C PHE A 262 20.46 24.41 18.05
N LEU A 263 20.57 23.41 17.17
CA LEU A 263 21.12 22.10 17.55
C LEU A 263 22.59 22.17 17.98
N ASN A 264 23.40 23.00 17.29
CA ASN A 264 24.80 23.22 17.67
C ASN A 264 24.92 23.96 18.99
N GLU A 265 23.99 24.88 19.29
CA GLU A 265 23.90 25.58 20.57
C GLU A 265 23.49 24.63 21.71
N CYS A 266 22.62 23.62 21.42
CA CYS A 266 22.21 22.61 22.40
C CYS A 266 23.29 21.55 22.62
N ASP A 267 24.01 21.11 21.58
CA ASP A 267 25.08 20.12 21.69
C ASP A 267 26.31 20.65 22.51
N GLY A 268 26.41 21.97 22.70
CA GLY A 268 27.40 22.59 23.57
C GLY A 268 27.02 22.66 25.06
N VAL A 269 25.79 22.22 25.39
CA VAL A 269 25.27 22.28 26.77
C VAL A 269 25.15 20.88 27.41
N PHE A 270 25.49 19.81 26.67
CA PHE A 270 25.42 18.42 27.14
C PHE A 270 26.81 17.78 27.18
#